data_74afe53af5ab898859ad26848477b543
#
_entry.id   74afe53af5ab898859ad26848477b543
#
_cell.length_a   1.000
_cell.length_b   1.000
_cell.length_c   1.000
_cell.angle_alpha   90.00
_cell.angle_beta   90.00
_cell.angle_gamma   90.00
#
_symmetry.space_group_name_H-M   'P 1'
#
loop_
_entity.id
_entity.type
_entity.pdbx_description
1 polymer ?
#
loop_
_entity_poly.entity_id
_entity_poly.type
_entity_poly.pdbx_seq_one_letter_code
_entity_poly.pdbx_strand_id
1 'polypeptide(L)'
;MIDNLIVYIKNLPHLFSFCTQRLKQTWKWFAISLIIGLVIILALEGFFNFNHTTDIVQVRWLFRISSLIIFSIIIQSIYIAYKYYIRDFVVMKSFHISAVTPTIVIAMLGLITILILGIVIIILKPVNFEASILSFLYYLVIIAIFISVTSIILGLLSYAIKHVKLIFIIVSAISFFMVPITYIP
;
A
#
# COMPACT_ATOMS: atom_id res chain seq x y z
N MET A 1 24.81 24.17 7.50
CA MET A 1 24.34 22.78 7.73
C MET A 1 23.73 22.65 9.12
N ILE A 2 24.36 23.10 10.18
CA ILE A 2 23.84 23.04 11.56
C ILE A 2 22.55 23.84 11.73
N ASP A 3 22.46 25.05 11.15
CA ASP A 3 21.26 25.89 11.24
C ASP A 3 20.01 25.22 10.63
N ASN A 4 20.19 24.50 9.51
CA ASN A 4 19.07 23.76 8.90
C ASN A 4 18.60 22.59 9.78
N LEU A 5 19.53 21.96 10.52
CA LEU A 5 19.21 20.88 11.45
C LEU A 5 18.45 21.41 12.68
N ILE A 6 18.86 22.57 13.20
CA ILE A 6 18.18 23.23 14.32
C ILE A 6 16.74 23.62 13.92
N VAL A 7 16.56 24.21 12.74
CA VAL A 7 15.22 24.56 12.21
C VAL A 7 14.36 23.30 12.02
N TYR A 8 14.95 22.21 11.53
CA TYR A 8 14.24 20.95 11.36
C TYR A 8 13.78 20.36 12.70
N ILE A 9 14.67 20.34 13.71
CA ILE A 9 14.33 19.85 15.07
C ILE A 9 13.24 20.71 15.71
N LYS A 10 13.30 22.04 15.59
CA LYS A 10 12.28 22.94 16.10
C LYS A 10 10.89 22.72 15.50
N ASN A 11 10.85 22.31 14.23
CA ASN A 11 9.60 22.06 13.50
C ASN A 11 9.10 20.60 13.59
N LEU A 12 9.83 19.70 14.25
CA LEU A 12 9.43 18.30 14.47
C LEU A 12 8.03 18.14 15.09
N PRO A 13 7.61 18.91 16.11
CA PRO A 13 6.26 18.81 16.68
C PRO A 13 5.17 19.11 15.64
N HIS A 14 5.38 20.10 14.78
CA HIS A 14 4.45 20.43 13.70
C HIS A 14 4.37 19.31 12.67
N LEU A 15 5.49 18.69 12.31
CA LEU A 15 5.54 17.54 11.44
C LEU A 15 4.74 16.36 12.01
N PHE A 16 4.93 16.07 13.30
CA PHE A 16 4.24 14.98 13.98
C PHE A 16 2.73 15.20 14.04
N SER A 17 2.29 16.41 14.39
CA SER A 17 0.87 16.81 14.39
C SER A 17 0.27 16.68 13.00
N PHE A 18 0.99 17.08 11.97
CA PHE A 18 0.55 16.99 10.59
C PHE A 18 0.42 15.54 10.11
N CYS A 19 1.41 14.69 10.39
CA CYS A 19 1.36 13.26 10.08
C CYS A 19 0.19 12.56 10.79
N THR A 20 -0.05 12.88 12.06
CA THR A 20 -1.19 12.36 12.83
C THR A 20 -2.53 12.78 12.22
N GLN A 21 -2.65 14.01 11.76
CA GLN A 21 -3.85 14.48 11.07
C GLN A 21 -4.05 13.74 9.74
N ARG A 22 -2.98 13.44 8.99
CA ARG A 22 -3.05 12.63 7.76
C ARG A 22 -3.48 11.21 8.04
N LEU A 23 -2.93 10.59 9.07
CA LEU A 23 -3.39 9.28 9.55
C LEU A 23 -4.89 9.28 9.84
N LYS A 24 -5.39 10.26 10.61
CA LYS A 24 -6.83 10.39 10.94
C LYS A 24 -7.72 10.59 9.71
N GLN A 25 -7.21 11.20 8.64
CA GLN A 25 -7.98 11.42 7.41
C GLN A 25 -7.99 10.20 6.48
N THR A 26 -6.94 9.40 6.49
CA THR A 26 -6.72 8.33 5.51
C THR A 26 -7.01 6.93 6.02
N TRP A 27 -6.91 6.68 7.34
CA TRP A 27 -7.05 5.34 7.93
C TRP A 27 -8.34 4.62 7.56
N LYS A 28 -9.46 5.38 7.41
CA LYS A 28 -10.77 4.79 7.06
C LYS A 28 -10.74 4.05 5.73
N TRP A 29 -10.01 4.57 4.75
CA TRP A 29 -9.88 3.94 3.45
C TRP A 29 -9.13 2.60 3.53
N PHE A 30 -8.08 2.56 4.33
CA PHE A 30 -7.31 1.33 4.56
C PHE A 30 -8.08 0.32 5.42
N ALA A 31 -8.83 0.79 6.42
CA ALA A 31 -9.70 -0.07 7.22
C ALA A 31 -10.80 -0.74 6.36
N ILE A 32 -11.43 0.00 5.46
CA ILE A 32 -12.42 -0.54 4.53
C ILE A 32 -11.78 -1.59 3.62
N SER A 33 -10.61 -1.30 3.05
CA SER A 33 -9.89 -2.26 2.20
C SER A 33 -9.47 -3.51 2.95
N LEU A 34 -9.06 -3.37 4.22
CA LEU A 34 -8.75 -4.49 5.11
C LEU A 34 -9.97 -5.38 5.33
N ILE A 35 -11.10 -4.77 5.70
CA ILE A 35 -12.35 -5.51 5.96
C ILE A 35 -12.81 -6.24 4.70
N ILE A 36 -12.82 -5.57 3.54
CA ILE A 36 -13.20 -6.19 2.28
C ILE A 36 -12.25 -7.35 1.94
N GLY A 37 -10.94 -7.15 2.07
CA GLY A 37 -9.94 -8.19 1.83
C GLY A 37 -10.13 -9.40 2.73
N LEU A 38 -10.36 -9.18 4.04
CA LEU A 38 -10.62 -10.26 5.01
C LEU A 38 -11.91 -11.03 4.66
N VAL A 39 -12.98 -10.33 4.36
CA VAL A 39 -14.26 -10.96 3.99
C VAL A 39 -14.10 -11.83 2.74
N ILE A 40 -13.40 -11.37 1.72
CA ILE A 40 -13.16 -12.13 0.51
C ILE A 40 -12.32 -13.39 0.80
N ILE A 41 -11.22 -13.25 1.56
CA ILE A 41 -10.33 -14.38 1.89
C ILE A 41 -11.07 -15.43 2.73
N LEU A 42 -11.81 -15.02 3.75
CA LEU A 42 -12.56 -15.93 4.62
C LEU A 42 -13.74 -16.59 3.89
N ALA A 43 -14.42 -15.85 3.00
CA ALA A 43 -15.49 -16.41 2.17
C ALA A 43 -14.98 -17.47 1.21
N LEU A 44 -13.79 -17.26 0.63
CA LEU A 44 -13.14 -18.25 -0.24
C LEU A 44 -12.75 -19.50 0.53
N GLU A 45 -12.16 -19.35 1.70
CA GLU A 45 -11.78 -20.48 2.54
C GLU A 45 -13.02 -21.29 2.94
N GLY A 46 -14.11 -20.62 3.35
CA GLY A 46 -15.39 -21.27 3.65
C GLY A 46 -15.96 -22.01 2.44
N PHE A 47 -15.90 -21.41 1.25
CA PHE A 47 -16.35 -22.04 0.01
C PHE A 47 -15.56 -23.31 -0.34
N PHE A 48 -14.25 -23.27 -0.20
CA PHE A 48 -13.37 -24.40 -0.49
C PHE A 48 -13.59 -25.55 0.51
N ASN A 49 -13.74 -25.23 1.78
CA ASN A 49 -14.02 -26.23 2.80
C ASN A 49 -15.37 -26.90 2.60
N PHE A 50 -16.41 -26.14 2.19
CA PHE A 50 -17.73 -26.68 1.89
C PHE A 50 -17.71 -27.63 0.67
N ASN A 51 -16.96 -27.30 -0.38
CA ASN A 51 -16.87 -28.11 -1.59
C ASN A 51 -15.83 -29.22 -1.53
N HIS A 52 -15.16 -29.46 -0.40
CA HIS A 52 -14.11 -30.47 -0.23
C HIS A 52 -13.04 -30.43 -1.36
N THR A 53 -12.67 -29.22 -1.79
CA THR A 53 -11.67 -29.05 -2.85
C THR A 53 -10.28 -29.46 -2.36
N THR A 54 -9.42 -29.93 -3.28
CA THR A 54 -8.06 -30.32 -2.93
C THR A 54 -7.21 -29.13 -2.50
N ASP A 55 -6.30 -29.32 -1.55
CA ASP A 55 -5.44 -28.25 -0.99
C ASP A 55 -4.66 -27.50 -2.08
N ILE A 56 -4.21 -28.17 -3.13
CA ILE A 56 -3.48 -27.57 -4.25
C ILE A 56 -4.35 -26.53 -4.96
N VAL A 57 -5.61 -26.87 -5.23
CA VAL A 57 -6.56 -25.95 -5.89
C VAL A 57 -6.87 -24.77 -4.98
N GLN A 58 -7.09 -25.02 -3.69
CA GLN A 58 -7.34 -23.96 -2.69
C GLN A 58 -6.18 -22.96 -2.63
N VAL A 59 -4.93 -23.44 -2.48
CA VAL A 59 -3.74 -22.58 -2.41
C VAL A 59 -3.57 -21.76 -3.68
N ARG A 60 -3.80 -22.36 -4.86
CA ARG A 60 -3.72 -21.66 -6.15
C ARG A 60 -4.71 -20.51 -6.24
N TRP A 61 -5.97 -20.74 -5.91
CA TRP A 61 -7.00 -19.70 -5.95
C TRP A 61 -6.79 -18.62 -4.88
N LEU A 62 -6.40 -19.02 -3.67
CA LEU A 62 -6.08 -18.10 -2.60
C LEU A 62 -4.93 -17.17 -3.00
N PHE A 63 -3.88 -17.69 -3.64
CA PHE A 63 -2.77 -16.90 -4.15
C PHE A 63 -3.23 -15.89 -5.21
N ARG A 64 -4.04 -16.30 -6.17
CA ARG A 64 -4.56 -15.43 -7.24
C ARG A 64 -5.36 -14.26 -6.67
N ILE A 65 -6.31 -14.55 -5.78
CA ILE A 65 -7.21 -13.54 -5.23
C ILE A 65 -6.49 -12.64 -4.24
N SER A 66 -5.61 -13.19 -3.40
CA SER A 66 -4.78 -12.36 -2.51
C SER A 66 -3.86 -11.41 -3.28
N SER A 67 -3.27 -11.86 -4.39
CA SER A 67 -2.46 -11.00 -5.26
C SER A 67 -3.25 -9.83 -5.82
N LEU A 68 -4.51 -10.06 -6.22
CA LEU A 68 -5.41 -8.99 -6.70
C LEU A 68 -5.75 -8.00 -5.58
N ILE A 69 -6.06 -8.50 -4.38
CA ILE A 69 -6.37 -7.65 -3.22
C ILE A 69 -5.15 -6.80 -2.86
N ILE A 70 -3.96 -7.40 -2.77
CA ILE A 70 -2.72 -6.69 -2.47
C ILE A 70 -2.41 -5.64 -3.54
N PHE A 71 -2.54 -5.97 -4.82
CA PHE A 71 -2.39 -5.02 -5.92
C PHE A 71 -3.34 -3.83 -5.78
N SER A 72 -4.62 -4.08 -5.48
CA SER A 72 -5.62 -3.03 -5.27
C SER A 72 -5.24 -2.09 -4.11
N ILE A 73 -4.70 -2.64 -3.00
CA ILE A 73 -4.23 -1.86 -1.86
C ILE A 73 -3.00 -1.02 -2.24
N ILE A 74 -2.07 -1.57 -3.04
CA ILE A 74 -0.90 -0.83 -3.53
C ILE A 74 -1.34 0.37 -4.37
N ILE A 75 -2.22 0.15 -5.37
CA ILE A 75 -2.75 1.22 -6.24
C ILE A 75 -3.49 2.28 -5.41
N GLN A 76 -4.32 1.85 -4.45
CA GLN A 76 -5.00 2.77 -3.54
C GLN A 76 -4.01 3.57 -2.71
N SER A 77 -2.96 2.95 -2.18
CA SER A 77 -1.93 3.62 -1.37
C SER A 77 -1.20 4.68 -2.19
N ILE A 78 -0.79 4.35 -3.42
CA ILE A 78 -0.14 5.30 -4.34
C ILE A 78 -1.09 6.45 -4.65
N TYR A 79 -2.36 6.17 -4.96
CA TYR A 79 -3.35 7.20 -5.30
C TYR A 79 -3.56 8.19 -4.15
N ILE A 80 -3.75 7.68 -2.93
CA ILE A 80 -3.95 8.53 -1.74
C ILE A 80 -2.68 9.34 -1.48
N ALA A 81 -1.51 8.69 -1.47
CA ALA A 81 -0.24 9.32 -1.16
C ALA A 81 0.10 10.46 -2.14
N TYR A 82 0.00 10.24 -3.47
CA TYR A 82 0.32 11.30 -4.43
C TYR A 82 -0.69 12.46 -4.38
N LYS A 83 -1.98 12.17 -4.15
CA LYS A 83 -3.00 13.20 -4.01
C LYS A 83 -2.74 14.14 -2.83
N TYR A 84 -2.28 13.57 -1.72
CA TYR A 84 -1.90 14.37 -0.55
C TYR A 84 -0.53 15.03 -0.72
N TYR A 85 0.42 14.41 -1.41
CA TYR A 85 1.74 14.97 -1.65
C TYR A 85 1.67 16.35 -2.29
N ILE A 86 0.84 16.56 -3.31
CA ILE A 86 0.67 17.84 -4.00
C ILE A 86 0.26 18.93 -3.00
N ARG A 87 -0.74 18.65 -2.15
CA ARG A 87 -1.24 19.60 -1.16
C ARG A 87 -0.22 19.85 -0.04
N ASP A 88 0.40 18.79 0.40
CA ASP A 88 1.31 18.82 1.54
C ASP A 88 2.64 19.47 1.17
N PHE A 89 3.07 19.37 -0.07
CA PHE A 89 4.30 19.99 -0.57
C PHE A 89 4.30 21.50 -0.37
N VAL A 90 3.19 22.19 -0.69
CA VAL A 90 3.08 23.64 -0.53
C VAL A 90 3.15 24.05 0.94
N VAL A 91 2.42 23.35 1.80
CA VAL A 91 2.36 23.62 3.24
C VAL A 91 3.70 23.32 3.90
N MET A 92 4.29 22.17 3.61
CA MET A 92 5.56 21.73 4.22
C MET A 92 6.75 22.59 3.80
N LYS A 93 6.74 23.08 2.56
CA LYS A 93 7.77 23.99 2.08
C LYS A 93 7.81 25.28 2.89
N SER A 94 6.66 25.81 3.34
CA SER A 94 6.60 27.01 4.19
C SER A 94 7.19 26.78 5.58
N PHE A 95 7.22 25.54 6.07
CA PHE A 95 7.84 25.16 7.35
C PHE A 95 9.27 24.62 7.21
N HIS A 96 9.86 24.67 6.02
CA HIS A 96 11.16 24.05 5.71
C HIS A 96 11.25 22.55 6.07
N ILE A 97 10.13 21.82 5.93
CA ILE A 97 10.03 20.39 6.21
C ILE A 97 9.76 19.63 4.89
N SER A 98 10.24 18.39 4.82
CA SER A 98 10.05 17.55 3.65
C SER A 98 8.62 16.99 3.56
N ALA A 99 7.95 17.16 2.42
CA ALA A 99 6.66 16.55 2.13
C ALA A 99 6.73 15.01 1.91
N VAL A 100 7.93 14.46 1.85
CA VAL A 100 8.16 13.01 1.73
C VAL A 100 7.67 12.28 2.98
N THR A 101 7.81 12.88 4.17
CA THR A 101 7.44 12.23 5.44
C THR A 101 5.95 11.84 5.52
N PRO A 102 4.98 12.72 5.22
CA PRO A 102 3.56 12.32 5.17
C PRO A 102 3.29 11.24 4.12
N THR A 103 3.99 11.26 3.00
CA THR A 103 3.87 10.24 1.95
C THR A 103 4.29 8.86 2.46
N ILE A 104 5.41 8.79 3.18
CA ILE A 104 5.89 7.57 3.84
C ILE A 104 4.87 7.08 4.88
N VAL A 105 4.29 7.97 5.67
CA VAL A 105 3.26 7.62 6.67
C VAL A 105 2.04 6.98 6.02
N ILE A 106 1.58 7.49 4.87
CA ILE A 106 0.47 6.89 4.11
C ILE A 106 0.89 5.52 3.54
N ALA A 107 2.12 5.41 3.01
CA ALA A 107 2.65 4.13 2.54
C ALA A 107 2.68 3.08 3.66
N MET A 108 3.09 3.47 4.88
CA MET A 108 3.09 2.58 6.04
C MET A 108 1.70 2.06 6.42
N LEU A 109 0.63 2.85 6.28
CA LEU A 109 -0.74 2.36 6.48
C LEU A 109 -1.11 1.26 5.46
N GLY A 110 -0.76 1.47 4.19
CA GLY A 110 -0.95 0.45 3.16
C GLY A 110 -0.21 -0.85 3.49
N LEU A 111 1.05 -0.72 3.94
CA LEU A 111 1.87 -1.87 4.35
C LEU A 111 1.29 -2.63 5.54
N ILE A 112 0.81 -1.92 6.57
CA ILE A 112 0.17 -2.55 7.73
C ILE A 112 -1.06 -3.34 7.28
N THR A 113 -1.85 -2.80 6.35
CA THR A 113 -3.01 -3.49 5.77
C THR A 113 -2.59 -4.77 5.05
N ILE A 114 -1.57 -4.72 4.21
CA ILE A 114 -1.03 -5.88 3.49
C ILE A 114 -0.44 -6.90 4.47
N LEU A 115 0.28 -6.44 5.49
CA LEU A 115 0.87 -7.29 6.52
C LEU A 115 -0.20 -8.09 7.27
N ILE A 116 -1.27 -7.44 7.71
CA ILE A 116 -2.37 -8.12 8.42
C ILE A 116 -3.02 -9.17 7.51
N LEU A 117 -3.31 -8.83 6.25
CA LEU A 117 -3.87 -9.79 5.29
C LEU A 117 -2.93 -10.96 5.03
N GLY A 118 -1.64 -10.70 4.88
CA GLY A 118 -0.62 -11.73 4.68
C GLY A 118 -0.51 -12.69 5.87
N ILE A 119 -0.55 -12.17 7.10
CA ILE A 119 -0.57 -13.00 8.31
C ILE A 119 -1.81 -13.91 8.32
N VAL A 120 -2.98 -13.38 7.99
CA VAL A 120 -4.22 -14.18 7.93
C VAL A 120 -4.09 -15.30 6.89
N ILE A 121 -3.54 -15.02 5.71
CA ILE A 121 -3.32 -16.03 4.66
C ILE A 121 -2.36 -17.13 5.13
N ILE A 122 -1.26 -16.76 5.80
CA ILE A 122 -0.27 -17.70 6.33
C ILE A 122 -0.90 -18.60 7.42
N ILE A 123 -1.78 -18.04 8.26
CA ILE A 123 -2.47 -18.83 9.29
C ILE A 123 -3.47 -19.81 8.68
N LEU A 124 -4.18 -19.40 7.64
CA LEU A 124 -5.17 -20.26 6.96
C LEU A 124 -4.50 -21.43 6.23
N LYS A 125 -3.32 -21.19 5.64
CA LYS A 125 -2.57 -22.21 4.88
C LYS A 125 -1.09 -22.18 5.26
N PRO A 126 -0.70 -22.87 6.35
CA PRO A 126 0.66 -22.83 6.90
C PRO A 126 1.68 -23.69 6.11
N VAL A 127 1.55 -23.75 4.79
CA VAL A 127 2.48 -24.49 3.93
C VAL A 127 3.81 -23.75 3.85
N ASN A 128 4.89 -24.35 4.30
CA ASN A 128 6.27 -23.79 4.31
C ASN A 128 6.39 -22.45 5.07
N PHE A 129 5.89 -22.42 6.28
CA PHE A 129 5.77 -21.22 7.12
C PHE A 129 7.09 -20.40 7.23
N GLU A 130 8.23 -21.04 7.49
CA GLU A 130 9.51 -20.33 7.68
C GLU A 130 9.99 -19.59 6.45
N ALA A 131 10.02 -20.27 5.30
CA ALA A 131 10.42 -19.65 4.03
C ALA A 131 9.43 -18.56 3.59
N SER A 132 8.15 -18.74 3.89
CA SER A 132 7.10 -17.79 3.51
C SER A 132 7.20 -16.47 4.29
N ILE A 133 7.51 -16.50 5.59
CA ILE A 133 7.62 -15.28 6.40
C ILE A 133 8.77 -14.39 5.92
N LEU A 134 9.96 -14.94 5.74
CA LEU A 134 11.12 -14.15 5.30
C LEU A 134 10.90 -13.52 3.93
N SER A 135 10.38 -14.30 2.98
CA SER A 135 10.04 -13.81 1.65
C SER A 135 8.96 -12.74 1.69
N PHE A 136 7.97 -12.89 2.56
CA PHE A 136 6.90 -11.91 2.73
C PHE A 136 7.41 -10.60 3.32
N LEU A 137 8.27 -10.64 4.35
CA LEU A 137 8.89 -9.44 4.92
C LEU A 137 9.76 -8.70 3.89
N TYR A 138 10.55 -9.42 3.10
CA TYR A 138 11.32 -8.84 2.01
C TYR A 138 10.43 -8.15 0.97
N TYR A 139 9.34 -8.81 0.59
CA TYR A 139 8.34 -8.25 -0.32
C TYR A 139 7.69 -6.96 0.21
N LEU A 140 7.38 -6.90 1.51
CA LEU A 140 6.86 -5.69 2.16
C LEU A 140 7.82 -4.51 2.05
N VAL A 141 9.12 -4.72 2.23
CA VAL A 141 10.13 -3.66 2.08
C VAL A 141 10.16 -3.12 0.65
N ILE A 142 10.12 -3.99 -0.35
CA ILE A 142 10.08 -3.59 -1.77
C ILE A 142 8.81 -2.79 -2.06
N ILE A 143 7.66 -3.23 -1.57
CA ILE A 143 6.38 -2.51 -1.75
C ILE A 143 6.45 -1.13 -1.08
N ALA A 144 7.05 -1.01 0.11
CA ALA A 144 7.19 0.27 0.80
C ALA A 144 7.95 1.29 -0.06
N ILE A 145 9.09 0.87 -0.58
CA ILE A 145 9.92 1.69 -1.47
C ILE A 145 9.13 2.04 -2.74
N PHE A 146 8.50 1.05 -3.35
CA PHE A 146 7.72 1.23 -4.59
C PHE A 146 6.58 2.24 -4.41
N ILE A 147 5.74 2.10 -3.38
CA ILE A 147 4.64 3.03 -3.09
C ILE A 147 5.19 4.43 -2.85
N SER A 148 6.23 4.57 -2.03
CA SER A 148 6.79 5.86 -1.66
C SER A 148 7.38 6.58 -2.88
N VAL A 149 8.25 5.91 -3.63
CA VAL A 149 8.93 6.49 -4.82
C VAL A 149 7.91 6.84 -5.90
N THR A 150 7.00 5.92 -6.21
CA THR A 150 5.98 6.14 -7.25
C THR A 150 5.06 7.30 -6.88
N SER A 151 4.66 7.42 -5.63
CA SER A 151 3.80 8.50 -5.15
C SER A 151 4.48 9.87 -5.26
N ILE A 152 5.78 9.95 -4.93
CA ILE A 152 6.57 11.17 -5.05
C ILE A 152 6.73 11.56 -6.52
N ILE A 153 7.09 10.60 -7.38
CA ILE A 153 7.24 10.84 -8.83
C ILE A 153 5.93 11.36 -9.42
N LEU A 154 4.80 10.72 -9.14
CA LEU A 154 3.48 11.16 -9.60
C LEU A 154 3.11 12.54 -9.04
N GLY A 155 3.44 12.81 -7.78
CA GLY A 155 3.27 14.11 -7.17
C GLY A 155 4.05 15.21 -7.90
N LEU A 156 5.31 14.96 -8.21
CA LEU A 156 6.17 15.89 -8.96
C LEU A 156 5.68 16.05 -10.41
N LEU A 157 5.32 14.98 -11.08
CA LEU A 157 4.78 15.03 -12.45
C LEU A 157 3.49 15.85 -12.55
N SER A 158 2.69 15.90 -11.47
CA SER A 158 1.45 16.67 -11.47
C SER A 158 1.65 18.19 -11.57
N TYR A 159 2.86 18.69 -11.31
CA TYR A 159 3.22 20.09 -11.57
C TYR A 159 3.57 20.34 -13.04
N ALA A 160 4.08 19.30 -13.73
CA ALA A 160 4.52 19.43 -15.13
C ALA A 160 3.41 19.04 -16.13
N ILE A 161 2.55 18.10 -15.77
CA ILE A 161 1.56 17.49 -16.67
C ILE A 161 0.14 17.64 -16.10
N LYS A 162 -0.78 18.23 -16.89
CA LYS A 162 -2.18 18.44 -16.46
C LYS A 162 -2.99 17.15 -16.24
N HIS A 163 -2.62 16.06 -16.92
CA HIS A 163 -3.43 14.82 -16.95
C HIS A 163 -2.78 13.63 -16.24
N VAL A 164 -1.97 13.87 -15.20
CA VAL A 164 -1.28 12.80 -14.44
C VAL A 164 -2.24 11.75 -13.91
N LYS A 165 -3.45 12.15 -13.48
CA LYS A 165 -4.47 11.21 -13.00
C LYS A 165 -4.88 10.20 -14.08
N LEU A 166 -5.00 10.66 -15.34
CA LEU A 166 -5.35 9.80 -16.47
C LEU A 166 -4.22 8.82 -16.76
N ILE A 167 -2.96 9.32 -16.79
CA ILE A 167 -1.76 8.47 -16.96
C ILE A 167 -1.72 7.41 -15.87
N PHE A 168 -1.94 7.79 -14.60
CA PHE A 168 -1.96 6.86 -13.48
C PHE A 168 -3.02 5.76 -13.66
N ILE A 169 -4.24 6.12 -14.09
CA ILE A 169 -5.32 5.14 -14.34
C ILE A 169 -4.93 4.17 -15.46
N ILE A 170 -4.39 4.68 -16.58
CA ILE A 170 -3.96 3.84 -17.70
C ILE A 170 -2.85 2.88 -17.27
N VAL A 171 -1.81 3.39 -16.60
CA VAL A 171 -0.69 2.56 -16.13
C VAL A 171 -1.18 1.51 -15.13
N SER A 172 -2.08 1.88 -14.22
CA SER A 172 -2.66 0.94 -13.25
C SER A 172 -3.49 -0.14 -13.94
N ALA A 173 -4.27 0.21 -14.96
CA ALA A 173 -5.04 -0.74 -15.75
C ALA A 173 -4.13 -1.70 -16.53
N ILE A 174 -3.05 -1.21 -17.14
CA ILE A 174 -2.07 -2.07 -17.81
C ILE A 174 -1.38 -2.99 -16.80
N SER A 175 -0.97 -2.45 -15.64
CA SER A 175 -0.34 -3.22 -14.58
C SER A 175 -1.25 -4.31 -14.00
N PHE A 176 -2.56 -4.13 -14.06
CA PHE A 176 -3.53 -5.15 -13.65
C PHE A 176 -3.36 -6.46 -14.42
N PHE A 177 -3.06 -6.39 -15.72
CA PHE A 177 -2.82 -7.57 -16.54
C PHE A 177 -1.52 -8.31 -16.17
N MET A 178 -0.62 -7.67 -15.41
CA MET A 178 0.60 -8.30 -14.88
C MET A 178 0.35 -9.07 -13.59
N VAL A 179 -0.83 -8.93 -12.97
CA VAL A 179 -1.18 -9.70 -11.78
C VAL A 179 -1.37 -11.17 -12.13
N PRO A 180 -0.87 -12.13 -11.31
CA PRO A 180 -0.84 -13.57 -11.65
C PRO A 180 -2.19 -14.25 -11.86
N ILE A 181 -3.28 -13.52 -11.88
CA ILE A 181 -4.63 -14.05 -12.18
C ILE A 181 -4.72 -14.57 -13.61
N THR A 182 -4.03 -13.90 -14.54
CA THR A 182 -4.15 -14.17 -15.98
C THR A 182 -3.17 -15.20 -16.50
N TYR A 183 -2.07 -15.48 -15.76
CA TYR A 183 -0.92 -16.23 -16.26
C TYR A 183 -0.72 -17.64 -15.68
N ILE A 184 -1.52 -18.06 -14.73
CA ILE A 184 -1.31 -19.39 -14.14
C ILE A 184 -2.18 -20.39 -14.88
N PRO A 185 -1.59 -21.34 -15.64
CA PRO A 185 -2.30 -22.45 -16.27
C PRO A 185 -2.98 -23.36 -15.27
#